data_1b11bcfd591f1869851d50d1398ff05f
#
_entry.id   1b11bcfd591f1869851d50d1398ff05f
#
_cell.length_a   1.000
_cell.length_b   1.000
_cell.length_c   1.000
_cell.angle_alpha   90.00
_cell.angle_beta   90.00
_cell.angle_gamma   90.00
#
_symmetry.space_group_name_H-M   'P 1'
#
loop_
_entity.id
_entity.type
_entity.pdbx_description
1 polymer ?
#
loop_
_entity_poly.entity_id
_entity_poly.type
_entity_poly.pdbx_seq_one_letter_code
_entity_poly.pdbx_strand_id
1 'polypeptide(L)'
;YWEGSSLAYEKEFKPPEKLLTYLEDKKKHSGYPIKTGRHIEERSGMINFSTIGRNCTQEQREDYYYWDREMGERKQIRNRIKHMFPELDCVIGGQISVDIYPMGWDKSQSILYIKEKHNNMPITFFGDRLMPGGNDFPVYSAMNQGSCAPLDIAAPVEGWRETMRILQEVYND
;
A
#
# COMPACT_ATOMS: atom_id res chain seq x y z
N TYR A 1 -7.76 -9.96 3.31
CA TYR A 1 -7.38 -10.38 4.67
C TYR A 1 -7.32 -11.89 4.76
N TRP A 2 -6.24 -12.38 5.28
CA TRP A 2 -6.00 -13.81 5.51
C TRP A 2 -5.96 -14.08 7.01
N GLU A 3 -6.54 -15.18 7.42
CA GLU A 3 -6.53 -15.69 8.80
C GLU A 3 -5.81 -17.04 8.78
N GLY A 4 -4.56 -17.04 9.23
CA GLY A 4 -3.67 -18.17 8.98
C GLY A 4 -3.51 -18.43 7.49
N SER A 5 -3.90 -19.62 7.02
CA SER A 5 -3.85 -20.01 5.60
C SER A 5 -5.19 -19.82 4.85
N SER A 6 -6.22 -19.31 5.51
CA SER A 6 -7.57 -19.17 4.94
C SER A 6 -7.85 -17.73 4.53
N LEU A 7 -8.38 -17.53 3.32
CA LEU A 7 -8.89 -16.23 2.89
C LEU A 7 -10.19 -15.94 3.64
N ALA A 8 -10.16 -14.96 4.55
CA ALA A 8 -11.29 -14.61 5.41
C ALA A 8 -12.11 -13.44 4.87
N TYR A 9 -11.47 -12.54 4.10
CA TYR A 9 -12.12 -11.37 3.54
C TYR A 9 -11.42 -10.89 2.28
N GLU A 10 -12.19 -10.61 1.24
CA GLU A 10 -11.72 -10.05 -0.02
C GLU A 10 -12.75 -9.08 -0.59
N LYS A 11 -12.27 -8.00 -1.20
CA LYS A 11 -13.07 -7.10 -2.04
C LYS A 11 -12.50 -7.06 -3.43
N GLU A 12 -13.35 -7.16 -4.43
CA GLU A 12 -12.96 -7.06 -5.83
C GLU A 12 -13.07 -5.61 -6.32
N PHE A 13 -12.00 -5.08 -6.87
CA PHE A 13 -11.97 -3.79 -7.55
C PHE A 13 -11.90 -3.99 -9.06
N LYS A 14 -12.89 -3.45 -9.77
CA LYS A 14 -12.88 -3.38 -11.24
C LYS A 14 -12.46 -1.99 -11.68
N PRO A 15 -11.24 -1.83 -12.19
CA PRO A 15 -10.73 -0.52 -12.57
C PRO A 15 -11.50 0.06 -13.75
N PRO A 16 -11.78 1.38 -13.75
CA PRO A 16 -12.35 2.04 -14.92
C PRO A 16 -11.41 1.90 -16.13
N GLU A 17 -11.96 1.64 -17.32
CA GLU A 17 -11.18 1.54 -18.56
C GLU A 17 -10.34 2.80 -18.84
N LYS A 18 -10.88 3.97 -18.54
CA LYS A 18 -10.15 5.26 -18.62
C LYS A 18 -8.89 5.30 -17.75
N LEU A 19 -8.92 4.64 -16.59
CA LEU A 19 -7.73 4.53 -15.73
C LEU A 19 -6.68 3.66 -16.39
N LEU A 20 -7.05 2.50 -16.90
CA LEU A 20 -6.11 1.59 -17.60
C LEU A 20 -5.48 2.27 -18.81
N THR A 21 -6.27 2.97 -19.62
CA THR A 21 -5.79 3.76 -20.77
C THR A 21 -4.79 4.83 -20.31
N TYR A 22 -5.08 5.55 -19.22
CA TYR A 22 -4.16 6.54 -18.65
C TYR A 22 -2.84 5.91 -18.19
N LEU A 23 -2.89 4.75 -17.53
CA LEU A 23 -1.68 4.07 -17.03
C LEU A 23 -0.81 3.54 -18.17
N GLU A 24 -1.42 3.00 -19.24
CA GLU A 24 -0.70 2.60 -20.46
C GLU A 24 -0.03 3.80 -21.15
N ASP A 25 -0.71 4.96 -21.21
CA ASP A 25 -0.12 6.19 -21.69
C ASP A 25 1.10 6.61 -20.84
N LYS A 26 0.98 6.56 -19.51
CA LYS A 26 2.10 6.91 -18.62
C LYS A 26 3.27 5.95 -18.75
N LYS A 27 3.01 4.65 -18.88
CA LYS A 27 4.05 3.65 -19.19
C LYS A 27 4.81 4.03 -20.47
N LYS A 28 4.08 4.36 -21.54
CA LYS A 28 4.65 4.70 -22.85
C LYS A 28 5.47 5.97 -22.82
N HIS A 29 5.00 7.00 -22.13
CA HIS A 29 5.58 8.35 -22.13
C HIS A 29 6.37 8.69 -20.85
N SER A 30 6.69 7.71 -20.02
CA SER A 30 7.59 7.92 -18.88
C SER A 30 8.97 8.39 -19.34
N GLY A 31 9.51 9.37 -18.64
CA GLY A 31 10.87 9.88 -18.89
C GLY A 31 11.98 8.90 -18.51
N TYR A 32 11.68 7.85 -17.74
CA TYR A 32 12.68 6.84 -17.41
C TYR A 32 12.83 5.83 -18.56
N PRO A 33 14.07 5.58 -19.03
CA PRO A 33 14.29 4.85 -20.30
C PRO A 33 14.04 3.34 -20.18
N ILE A 34 14.26 2.76 -18.98
CA ILE A 34 14.18 1.31 -18.80
C ILE A 34 12.73 0.88 -18.53
N LYS A 35 12.25 -0.13 -19.28
CA LYS A 35 10.93 -0.74 -19.14
C LYS A 35 11.08 -2.25 -19.04
N THR A 36 10.53 -2.88 -18.00
CA THR A 36 10.76 -4.30 -17.72
C THR A 36 9.47 -5.03 -17.33
N GLY A 37 9.12 -6.05 -18.09
CA GLY A 37 8.04 -6.98 -17.74
C GLY A 37 6.68 -6.33 -17.53
N ARG A 38 5.99 -6.72 -16.45
CA ARG A 38 4.64 -6.25 -16.16
C ARG A 38 4.67 -4.87 -15.50
N HIS A 39 3.87 -3.95 -16.01
CA HIS A 39 3.74 -2.57 -15.50
C HIS A 39 2.46 -2.34 -14.71
N ILE A 40 1.39 -3.01 -15.07
CA ILE A 40 0.08 -2.95 -14.40
C ILE A 40 -0.20 -4.33 -13.83
N GLU A 41 -0.38 -4.41 -12.51
CA GLU A 41 -0.84 -5.62 -11.81
C GLU A 41 -2.22 -5.34 -11.23
N GLU A 42 -3.23 -6.00 -11.78
CA GLU A 42 -4.56 -6.04 -11.16
C GLU A 42 -4.55 -7.06 -10.02
N ARG A 43 -4.92 -6.61 -8.84
CA ARG A 43 -5.10 -7.41 -7.64
C ARG A 43 -6.56 -7.29 -7.21
N SER A 44 -7.04 -8.16 -6.34
CA SER A 44 -8.45 -8.17 -5.95
C SER A 44 -8.99 -6.80 -5.55
N GLY A 45 -8.29 -6.08 -4.69
CA GLY A 45 -8.76 -4.79 -4.16
C GLY A 45 -8.04 -3.55 -4.72
N MET A 46 -7.10 -3.69 -5.67
CA MET A 46 -6.27 -2.57 -6.11
C MET A 46 -5.55 -2.83 -7.44
N ILE A 47 -5.04 -1.77 -8.03
CA ILE A 47 -4.00 -1.85 -9.08
C ILE A 47 -2.66 -1.42 -8.48
N ASN A 48 -1.60 -2.19 -8.77
CA ASN A 48 -0.22 -1.76 -8.60
C ASN A 48 0.35 -1.38 -9.97
N PHE A 49 0.77 -0.12 -10.12
CA PHE A 49 1.37 0.41 -11.34
C PHE A 49 2.83 0.76 -11.14
N SER A 50 3.69 0.36 -12.08
CA SER A 50 5.12 0.70 -12.08
C SER A 50 5.58 1.12 -13.47
N THR A 51 6.12 2.33 -13.59
CA THR A 51 6.64 2.86 -14.88
C THR A 51 7.89 2.13 -15.36
N ILE A 52 8.73 1.63 -14.46
CA ILE A 52 9.88 0.78 -14.81
C ILE A 52 9.47 -0.68 -15.05
N GLY A 53 8.37 -1.13 -14.44
CA GLY A 53 7.89 -2.52 -14.49
C GLY A 53 8.43 -3.40 -13.36
N ARG A 54 7.82 -4.57 -13.20
CA ARG A 54 8.04 -5.46 -12.04
C ARG A 54 9.23 -6.40 -12.18
N ASN A 55 9.77 -6.56 -13.39
CA ASN A 55 10.88 -7.47 -13.67
C ASN A 55 12.25 -6.79 -13.64
N CYS A 56 12.31 -5.56 -13.10
CA CYS A 56 13.58 -4.84 -12.93
C CYS A 56 14.48 -5.52 -11.90
N THR A 57 15.81 -5.46 -12.13
CA THR A 57 16.81 -5.89 -11.16
C THR A 57 16.81 -4.97 -9.93
N GLN A 58 17.50 -5.37 -8.86
CA GLN A 58 17.64 -4.53 -7.67
C GLN A 58 18.35 -3.21 -7.99
N GLU A 59 19.42 -3.24 -8.80
CA GLU A 59 20.13 -2.05 -9.27
C GLU A 59 19.21 -1.10 -10.06
N GLN A 60 18.48 -1.61 -11.06
CA GLN A 60 17.51 -0.83 -11.83
C GLN A 60 16.41 -0.22 -10.95
N ARG A 61 15.99 -0.94 -9.90
CA ARG A 61 15.01 -0.45 -8.93
C ARG A 61 15.54 0.73 -8.13
N GLU A 62 16.79 0.67 -7.70
CA GLU A 62 17.46 1.73 -6.96
C GLU A 62 17.71 2.94 -7.85
N ASP A 63 18.19 2.74 -9.06
CA ASP A 63 18.38 3.81 -10.05
C ASP A 63 17.08 4.56 -10.36
N TYR A 64 15.99 3.80 -10.61
CA TYR A 64 14.67 4.40 -10.80
C TYR A 64 14.21 5.17 -9.57
N TYR A 65 14.43 4.63 -8.36
CA TYR A 65 14.02 5.28 -7.11
C TYR A 65 14.72 6.64 -6.93
N TYR A 66 16.02 6.73 -7.19
CA TYR A 66 16.75 8.01 -7.11
C TYR A 66 16.33 8.97 -8.21
N TRP A 67 16.19 8.50 -9.43
CA TRP A 67 15.68 9.31 -10.54
C TRP A 67 14.28 9.89 -10.24
N ASP A 68 13.35 9.05 -9.74
CA ASP A 68 12.00 9.51 -9.42
C ASP A 68 11.96 10.51 -8.25
N ARG A 69 12.90 10.44 -7.31
CA ARG A 69 13.00 11.43 -6.23
C ARG A 69 13.31 12.83 -6.78
N GLU A 70 14.07 12.93 -7.84
CA GLU A 70 14.40 14.20 -8.51
C GLU A 70 13.30 14.65 -9.46
N MET A 71 12.80 13.74 -10.30
CA MET A 71 11.83 14.05 -11.36
C MET A 71 10.39 14.10 -10.86
N GLY A 72 10.08 13.38 -9.78
CA GLY A 72 8.75 13.35 -9.17
C GLY A 72 7.68 12.69 -10.02
N GLU A 73 8.05 11.74 -10.91
CA GLU A 73 7.11 11.12 -11.85
C GLU A 73 5.95 10.44 -11.14
N ARG A 74 6.24 9.60 -10.13
CA ARG A 74 5.18 8.91 -9.35
C ARG A 74 4.28 9.90 -8.60
N LYS A 75 4.85 10.99 -8.09
CA LYS A 75 4.08 12.07 -7.46
C LYS A 75 3.13 12.76 -8.44
N GLN A 76 3.58 13.01 -9.66
CA GLN A 76 2.76 13.61 -10.72
C GLN A 76 1.63 12.63 -11.13
N ILE A 77 1.95 11.35 -11.34
CA ILE A 77 0.96 10.30 -11.66
C ILE A 77 -0.10 10.22 -10.57
N ARG A 78 0.30 10.10 -9.29
CA ARG A 78 -0.61 10.07 -8.14
C ARG A 78 -1.55 11.28 -8.12
N ASN A 79 -0.99 12.47 -8.24
CA ASN A 79 -1.79 13.70 -8.18
C ASN A 79 -2.78 13.79 -9.34
N ARG A 80 -2.37 13.34 -10.53
CA ARG A 80 -3.23 13.33 -11.71
C ARG A 80 -4.36 12.32 -11.57
N ILE A 81 -4.07 11.11 -11.04
CA ILE A 81 -5.11 10.09 -10.77
C ILE A 81 -6.14 10.62 -9.77
N LYS A 82 -5.70 11.17 -8.64
CA LYS A 82 -6.62 11.76 -7.63
C LYS A 82 -7.49 12.89 -8.19
N HIS A 83 -6.98 13.64 -9.15
CA HIS A 83 -7.75 14.68 -9.82
C HIS A 83 -8.75 14.13 -10.85
N MET A 84 -8.35 13.13 -11.64
CA MET A 84 -9.18 12.56 -12.71
C MET A 84 -10.23 11.58 -12.20
N PHE A 85 -9.96 10.92 -11.08
CA PHE A 85 -10.77 9.87 -10.50
C PHE A 85 -10.95 10.14 -8.99
N PRO A 86 -11.82 11.09 -8.61
CA PRO A 86 -12.01 11.47 -7.20
C PRO A 86 -12.55 10.34 -6.32
N GLU A 87 -13.15 9.31 -6.94
CA GLU A 87 -13.62 8.08 -6.29
C GLU A 87 -12.48 7.10 -5.95
N LEU A 88 -11.24 7.36 -6.44
CA LEU A 88 -10.09 6.53 -6.18
C LEU A 88 -9.09 7.23 -5.26
N ASP A 89 -8.44 6.45 -4.43
CA ASP A 89 -7.22 6.86 -3.75
C ASP A 89 -5.98 6.31 -4.46
N CYS A 90 -4.86 7.00 -4.28
CA CYS A 90 -3.61 6.68 -4.95
C CYS A 90 -2.43 7.04 -4.04
N VAL A 91 -1.62 6.05 -3.70
CA VAL A 91 -0.44 6.22 -2.84
C VAL A 91 0.83 5.73 -3.51
N ILE A 92 1.96 6.33 -3.15
CA ILE A 92 3.27 5.88 -3.64
C ILE A 92 3.68 4.65 -2.83
N GLY A 93 3.78 3.50 -3.51
CA GLY A 93 4.14 2.22 -2.94
C GLY A 93 5.62 1.89 -3.13
N GLY A 94 6.33 1.53 -2.08
CA GLY A 94 7.72 1.09 -2.15
C GLY A 94 8.65 2.00 -2.97
N GLN A 95 9.58 1.39 -3.73
CA GLN A 95 10.58 2.13 -4.51
C GLN A 95 10.16 2.46 -5.94
N ILE A 96 9.24 1.67 -6.54
CA ILE A 96 8.98 1.73 -7.99
C ILE A 96 7.51 1.83 -8.37
N SER A 97 6.57 1.76 -7.43
CA SER A 97 5.15 1.61 -7.75
C SER A 97 4.27 2.71 -7.18
N VAL A 98 3.06 2.75 -7.73
CA VAL A 98 1.92 3.53 -7.25
C VAL A 98 0.77 2.54 -7.06
N ASP A 99 0.14 2.58 -5.89
CA ASP A 99 -0.99 1.75 -5.53
C ASP A 99 -2.29 2.54 -5.68
N ILE A 100 -3.27 2.01 -6.42
CA ILE A 100 -4.52 2.67 -6.78
C ILE A 100 -5.68 1.78 -6.36
N TYR A 101 -6.62 2.32 -5.58
CA TYR A 101 -7.76 1.59 -5.03
C TYR A 101 -8.96 2.52 -4.81
N PRO A 102 -10.17 2.00 -4.64
CA PRO A 102 -11.32 2.83 -4.30
C PRO A 102 -11.11 3.62 -3.01
N MET A 103 -11.61 4.84 -2.96
CA MET A 103 -11.53 5.68 -1.77
C MET A 103 -12.02 4.94 -0.53
N GLY A 104 -11.22 4.98 0.54
CA GLY A 104 -11.51 4.26 1.78
C GLY A 104 -11.20 2.76 1.77
N TRP A 105 -10.62 2.21 0.67
CA TRP A 105 -10.16 0.81 0.63
C TRP A 105 -8.69 0.68 0.99
N ASP A 106 -8.26 1.42 1.96
CA ASP A 106 -6.91 1.32 2.52
C ASP A 106 -6.80 0.20 3.58
N LYS A 107 -5.62 0.06 4.15
CA LYS A 107 -5.35 -0.99 5.14
C LYS A 107 -6.18 -0.87 6.43
N SER A 108 -6.76 0.29 6.74
CA SER A 108 -7.57 0.47 7.96
C SER A 108 -8.84 -0.38 7.98
N GLN A 109 -9.35 -0.78 6.81
CA GLN A 109 -10.51 -1.69 6.73
C GLN A 109 -10.25 -3.04 7.42
N SER A 110 -9.02 -3.52 7.44
CA SER A 110 -8.67 -4.76 8.14
C SER A 110 -8.92 -4.66 9.64
N ILE A 111 -8.68 -3.47 10.23
CA ILE A 111 -8.92 -3.22 11.66
C ILE A 111 -10.41 -3.33 11.98
N LEU A 112 -11.26 -2.69 11.18
CA LEU A 112 -12.72 -2.74 11.38
C LEU A 112 -13.23 -4.17 11.28
N TYR A 113 -12.81 -4.90 10.25
CA TYR A 113 -13.18 -6.30 10.07
C TYR A 113 -12.73 -7.19 11.24
N ILE A 114 -11.48 -7.04 11.70
CA ILE A 114 -10.95 -7.82 12.83
C ILE A 114 -11.72 -7.50 14.12
N LYS A 115 -12.01 -6.22 14.37
CA LYS A 115 -12.78 -5.77 15.54
C LYS A 115 -14.19 -6.37 15.56
N GLU A 116 -14.89 -6.32 14.45
CA GLU A 116 -16.23 -6.90 14.33
C GLU A 116 -16.19 -8.42 14.58
N LYS A 117 -15.25 -9.12 13.94
CA LYS A 117 -15.14 -10.58 14.02
C LYS A 117 -14.71 -11.08 15.40
N HIS A 118 -13.86 -10.36 16.11
CA HIS A 118 -13.27 -10.76 17.38
C HIS A 118 -13.79 -9.96 18.59
N ASN A 119 -15.03 -9.46 18.53
CA ASN A 119 -15.70 -8.79 19.65
C ASN A 119 -14.87 -7.65 20.26
N ASN A 120 -14.28 -6.82 19.45
CA ASN A 120 -13.43 -5.68 19.86
C ASN A 120 -12.20 -6.07 20.70
N MET A 121 -11.64 -7.25 20.52
CA MET A 121 -10.38 -7.62 21.17
C MET A 121 -9.27 -6.59 20.85
N PRO A 122 -8.32 -6.37 21.78
CA PRO A 122 -7.17 -5.54 21.53
C PRO A 122 -6.37 -6.02 20.32
N ILE A 123 -5.88 -5.07 19.51
CA ILE A 123 -5.07 -5.32 18.31
C ILE A 123 -3.70 -4.70 18.50
N THR A 124 -2.65 -5.46 18.21
CA THR A 124 -1.31 -4.92 17.98
C THR A 124 -0.97 -5.00 16.51
N PHE A 125 -0.72 -3.85 15.90
CA PHE A 125 -0.31 -3.72 14.50
C PHE A 125 1.17 -3.32 14.41
N PHE A 126 1.95 -4.05 13.64
CA PHE A 126 3.36 -3.72 13.36
C PHE A 126 3.47 -3.16 11.95
N GLY A 127 4.05 -1.97 11.80
CA GLY A 127 4.19 -1.30 10.50
C GLY A 127 5.47 -0.50 10.39
N ASP A 128 6.07 -0.49 9.18
CA ASP A 128 7.30 0.25 8.88
C ASP A 128 7.03 1.66 8.32
N ARG A 129 5.76 1.98 8.01
CA ARG A 129 5.35 3.25 7.40
C ARG A 129 4.15 3.89 8.06
N LEU A 130 4.23 4.09 9.38
CA LEU A 130 3.17 4.67 10.22
C LEU A 130 3.10 6.21 10.19
N MET A 131 4.00 6.89 9.47
CA MET A 131 4.01 8.36 9.35
C MET A 131 3.09 8.83 8.21
N PRO A 132 2.61 10.10 8.25
CA PRO A 132 1.80 10.67 7.17
C PRO A 132 2.41 10.47 5.78
N GLY A 133 1.62 9.93 4.85
CA GLY A 133 2.06 9.55 3.51
C GLY A 133 2.62 8.13 3.37
N GLY A 134 2.82 7.42 4.47
CA GLY A 134 3.12 5.99 4.47
C GLY A 134 1.87 5.14 4.21
N ASN A 135 2.06 3.94 3.67
CA ASN A 135 0.94 3.03 3.35
C ASN A 135 0.32 2.35 4.59
N ASP A 136 0.97 2.42 5.76
CA ASP A 136 0.47 1.93 7.05
C ASP A 136 -0.14 3.05 7.90
N PHE A 137 0.02 4.32 7.48
CA PHE A 137 -0.53 5.47 8.18
C PHE A 137 -2.06 5.42 8.37
N PRO A 138 -2.88 4.93 7.41
CA PRO A 138 -4.32 4.79 7.62
C PRO A 138 -4.67 3.88 8.80
N VAL A 139 -3.91 2.78 9.01
CA VAL A 139 -4.09 1.90 10.19
C VAL A 139 -3.75 2.65 11.47
N TYR A 140 -2.57 3.29 11.50
CA TYR A 140 -2.15 4.11 12.64
C TYR A 140 -3.19 5.18 12.98
N SER A 141 -3.69 5.89 11.96
CA SER A 141 -4.69 6.93 12.13
C SER A 141 -6.01 6.37 12.67
N ALA A 142 -6.49 5.25 12.11
CA ALA A 142 -7.73 4.60 12.58
C ALA A 142 -7.61 4.13 14.04
N MET A 143 -6.46 3.56 14.42
CA MET A 143 -6.22 3.08 15.79
C MET A 143 -6.12 4.23 16.82
N ASN A 144 -5.65 5.42 16.41
CA ASN A 144 -5.46 6.56 17.32
C ASN A 144 -6.63 7.55 17.33
N GLN A 145 -7.58 7.48 16.38
CA GLN A 145 -8.70 8.44 16.28
C GLN A 145 -10.00 7.99 16.96
N GLY A 146 -9.94 7.12 17.95
CA GLY A 146 -11.09 6.76 18.79
C GLY A 146 -12.03 5.70 18.21
N SER A 147 -11.74 5.15 17.05
CA SER A 147 -12.47 4.00 16.49
C SER A 147 -12.05 2.67 17.10
N CYS A 148 -11.01 2.67 17.94
CA CYS A 148 -10.38 1.48 18.47
C CYS A 148 -10.36 1.49 20.00
N ALA A 149 -10.24 0.31 20.61
CA ALA A 149 -10.18 0.17 22.07
C ALA A 149 -8.91 0.82 22.64
N PRO A 150 -8.93 1.27 23.92
CA PRO A 150 -7.79 1.93 24.57
C PRO A 150 -6.50 1.09 24.61
N LEU A 151 -6.61 -0.22 24.39
CA LEU A 151 -5.48 -1.17 24.39
C LEU A 151 -4.96 -1.52 22.99
N ASP A 152 -5.46 -0.86 21.93
CA ASP A 152 -4.94 -1.05 20.58
C ASP A 152 -3.59 -0.34 20.43
N ILE A 153 -2.62 -1.02 19.85
CA ILE A 153 -1.24 -0.54 19.69
C ILE A 153 -0.84 -0.61 18.23
N ALA A 154 -0.42 0.53 17.66
CA ALA A 154 0.30 0.57 16.38
C ALA A 154 1.80 0.75 16.67
N ALA A 155 2.56 -0.34 16.58
CA ALA A 155 3.98 -0.39 16.88
C ALA A 155 4.83 -0.11 15.62
N PRO A 156 5.66 0.97 15.62
CA PRO A 156 6.60 1.19 14.53
C PRO A 156 7.72 0.15 14.58
N VAL A 157 8.09 -0.39 13.40
CA VAL A 157 9.19 -1.34 13.24
C VAL A 157 9.99 -1.01 11.98
N GLU A 158 11.29 -1.31 11.96
CA GLU A 158 12.11 -1.15 10.77
C GLU A 158 11.95 -2.29 9.76
N GLY A 159 11.32 -3.39 10.17
CA GLY A 159 11.03 -4.53 9.32
C GLY A 159 10.70 -5.80 10.10
N TRP A 160 10.54 -6.91 9.38
CA TRP A 160 10.08 -8.18 9.94
C TRP A 160 10.97 -8.75 11.07
N ARG A 161 12.30 -8.50 11.02
CA ARG A 161 13.22 -8.99 12.07
C ARG A 161 12.94 -8.35 13.41
N GLU A 162 12.65 -7.06 13.43
CA GLU A 162 12.28 -6.35 14.65
C GLU A 162 10.91 -6.81 15.16
N THR A 163 9.94 -7.00 14.28
CA THR A 163 8.65 -7.62 14.64
C THR A 163 8.85 -8.97 15.31
N MET A 164 9.66 -9.85 14.75
CA MET A 164 9.95 -11.17 15.33
C MET A 164 10.62 -11.08 16.70
N ARG A 165 11.56 -10.15 16.87
CA ARG A 165 12.22 -9.90 18.17
C ARG A 165 11.20 -9.50 19.23
N ILE A 166 10.34 -8.52 18.92
CA ILE A 166 9.30 -8.05 19.85
C ILE A 166 8.32 -9.19 20.21
N LEU A 167 7.88 -9.96 19.22
CA LEU A 167 6.98 -11.09 19.47
C LEU A 167 7.61 -12.15 20.36
N GLN A 168 8.91 -12.45 20.18
CA GLN A 168 9.64 -13.38 21.03
C GLN A 168 9.78 -12.88 22.48
N GLU A 169 10.03 -11.58 22.65
CA GLU A 169 10.12 -10.96 23.99
C GLU A 169 8.78 -10.94 24.74
N VAL A 170 7.66 -10.79 24.01
CA VAL A 170 6.32 -10.66 24.62
C VAL A 170 5.65 -12.03 24.84
N TYR A 171 5.92 -13.03 24.01
CA TYR A 171 5.19 -14.30 24.00
C TYR A 171 6.05 -15.55 24.31
N ASN A 172 7.33 -15.41 24.65
CA ASN A 172 8.20 -16.50 25.10
C ASN A 172 8.29 -16.64 26.62
N ASP A 173 7.24 -16.26 27.36
CA ASP A 173 7.04 -16.62 28.76
C ASP A 173 6.19 -17.89 28.90
#